data_3697e17f0a71ffd80f695a1dca42d54a
#
_entry.id   3697e17f0a71ffd80f695a1dca42d54a
#
_cell.length_a   1.000
_cell.length_b   1.000
_cell.length_c   1.000
_cell.angle_alpha   90.00
_cell.angle_beta   90.00
_cell.angle_gamma   90.00
#
_symmetry.space_group_name_H-M   'P 1'
#
loop_
_entity.id
_entity.type
_entity.pdbx_description
1 polymer ?
#
loop_
_entity_poly.entity_id
_entity_poly.type
_entity_poly.pdbx_seq_one_letter_code
_entity_poly.pdbx_strand_id
1 'polypeptide(L)'
;WGMETNYGSFKGDKDVIRSLATLASIRYRGDFFRDELLTALELIEKGHVERRELRGSWAGAMGHTQFMPSSYLKYAIDHTGDGHADIWTSTSDAIASTANYLKGYGWTPGLPWGIEVVVPDGFDHNLYRASFSSFRSAGVRRADGGSLPSSGEARLFYPAGHTGPAMLLTANFDVIKKYNSSDAYALAVGHLGDRIV
;
A
#
# COMPACT_ATOMS: atom_id res chain seq x y z
N TRP A 1 -8.18 -0.12 0.80
CA TRP A 1 -9.21 -0.19 1.83
C TRP A 1 -9.89 -1.57 1.85
N GLY A 2 -10.26 -2.11 0.67
CA GLY A 2 -10.83 -3.46 0.59
C GLY A 2 -9.89 -4.54 1.14
N MET A 3 -8.60 -4.47 0.83
CA MET A 3 -7.60 -5.44 1.29
C MET A 3 -7.30 -5.34 2.79
N GLU A 4 -7.30 -4.14 3.36
CA GLU A 4 -6.95 -3.95 4.77
C GLU A 4 -8.08 -4.34 5.72
N THR A 5 -9.31 -3.96 5.39
CA THR A 5 -10.42 -4.05 6.35
C THR A 5 -11.72 -4.59 5.75
N ASN A 6 -11.66 -5.19 4.54
CA ASN A 6 -12.85 -5.60 3.82
C ASN A 6 -13.90 -4.46 3.78
N TYR A 7 -13.49 -3.31 3.25
CA TYR A 7 -14.29 -2.08 3.17
C TYR A 7 -14.84 -1.61 4.54
N GLY A 8 -14.01 -1.74 5.58
CA GLY A 8 -14.36 -1.30 6.94
C GLY A 8 -15.15 -2.30 7.78
N SER A 9 -15.43 -3.50 7.25
CA SER A 9 -16.16 -4.54 7.98
C SER A 9 -15.36 -5.12 9.15
N PHE A 10 -14.02 -5.07 9.06
CA PHE A 10 -13.13 -5.62 10.07
C PHE A 10 -11.89 -4.74 10.27
N LYS A 11 -11.92 -3.89 11.29
CA LYS A 11 -10.85 -2.93 11.62
C LYS A 11 -9.96 -3.38 12.78
N GLY A 12 -10.26 -4.54 13.35
CA GLY A 12 -9.65 -5.02 14.59
C GLY A 12 -10.32 -4.44 15.84
N ASP A 13 -10.28 -5.22 16.92
CA ASP A 13 -10.93 -4.93 18.20
C ASP A 13 -9.94 -4.82 19.37
N LYS A 14 -8.65 -5.02 19.10
CA LYS A 14 -7.63 -5.04 20.13
C LYS A 14 -7.32 -3.61 20.60
N ASP A 15 -6.99 -3.52 21.88
CA ASP A 15 -6.43 -2.30 22.46
C ASP A 15 -5.02 -2.08 21.91
N VAL A 16 -4.86 -1.03 21.11
CA VAL A 16 -3.59 -0.71 20.42
C VAL A 16 -2.45 -0.49 21.41
N ILE A 17 -2.69 0.26 22.49
CA ILE A 17 -1.66 0.51 23.52
C ILE A 17 -1.19 -0.79 24.15
N ARG A 18 -2.12 -1.68 24.51
CA ARG A 18 -1.78 -2.99 25.10
C ARG A 18 -1.02 -3.85 24.09
N SER A 19 -1.46 -3.88 22.83
CA SER A 19 -0.79 -4.64 21.78
C SER A 19 0.65 -4.18 21.58
N LEU A 20 0.86 -2.88 21.43
CA LEU A 20 2.18 -2.29 21.25
C LEU A 20 3.08 -2.48 22.47
N ALA A 21 2.54 -2.28 23.69
CA ALA A 21 3.30 -2.49 24.94
C ALA A 21 3.74 -3.97 25.08
N THR A 22 2.87 -4.91 24.74
CA THR A 22 3.22 -6.34 24.78
C THR A 22 4.35 -6.65 23.80
N LEU A 23 4.27 -6.18 22.55
CA LEU A 23 5.30 -6.43 21.54
C LEU A 23 6.62 -5.70 21.86
N ALA A 24 6.54 -4.49 22.41
CA ALA A 24 7.70 -3.76 22.90
C ALA A 24 8.41 -4.48 24.06
N SER A 25 7.65 -5.02 25.02
CA SER A 25 8.22 -5.70 26.19
C SER A 25 9.08 -6.91 25.85
N ILE A 26 8.71 -7.64 24.78
CA ILE A 26 9.48 -8.78 24.27
C ILE A 26 10.47 -8.39 23.17
N ARG A 27 10.62 -7.10 22.88
CA ARG A 27 11.48 -6.56 21.82
C ARG A 27 11.21 -7.18 20.44
N TYR A 28 9.97 -7.51 20.15
CA TYR A 28 9.60 -8.01 18.84
C TYR A 28 9.91 -6.94 17.78
N ARG A 29 10.72 -7.27 16.77
CA ARG A 29 11.30 -6.34 15.79
C ARG A 29 12.13 -5.22 16.41
N GLY A 30 12.93 -5.53 17.47
CA GLY A 30 13.81 -4.57 18.11
C GLY A 30 13.07 -3.43 18.80
N ASP A 31 13.38 -2.19 18.47
CA ASP A 31 12.78 -1.01 19.09
C ASP A 31 11.52 -0.50 18.35
N PHE A 32 11.19 -1.09 17.20
CA PHE A 32 10.06 -0.65 16.36
C PHE A 32 8.75 -0.48 17.15
N PHE A 33 8.32 -1.51 17.88
CA PHE A 33 7.05 -1.45 18.62
C PHE A 33 7.10 -0.55 19.86
N ARG A 34 8.30 -0.33 20.42
CA ARG A 34 8.49 0.69 21.47
C ARG A 34 8.25 2.09 20.91
N ASP A 35 8.80 2.38 19.74
CA ASP A 35 8.68 3.68 19.11
C ASP A 35 7.24 3.93 18.65
N GLU A 36 6.57 2.92 18.13
CA GLU A 36 5.14 3.00 17.80
C GLU A 36 4.25 3.19 19.06
N LEU A 37 4.61 2.57 20.19
CA LEU A 37 3.91 2.80 21.46
C LEU A 37 4.04 4.25 21.93
N LEU A 38 5.26 4.80 21.88
CA LEU A 38 5.49 6.20 22.25
C LEU A 38 4.71 7.15 21.36
N THR A 39 4.69 6.89 20.05
CA THR A 39 3.88 7.67 19.11
C THR A 39 2.37 7.53 19.40
N ALA A 40 1.88 6.34 19.73
CA ALA A 40 0.48 6.16 20.11
C ALA A 40 0.09 6.95 21.38
N LEU A 41 0.99 7.04 22.36
CA LEU A 41 0.78 7.87 23.54
C LEU A 41 0.81 9.37 23.21
N GLU A 42 1.70 9.79 22.30
CA GLU A 42 1.74 11.16 21.79
C GLU A 42 0.42 11.55 21.07
N LEU A 43 -0.17 10.65 20.30
CA LEU A 43 -1.47 10.91 19.64
C LEU A 43 -2.59 11.18 20.67
N ILE A 44 -2.59 10.47 21.80
CA ILE A 44 -3.54 10.71 22.91
C ILE A 44 -3.25 12.06 23.58
N GLU A 45 -1.98 12.31 23.92
CA GLU A 45 -1.55 13.53 24.60
C GLU A 45 -1.89 14.80 23.81
N LYS A 46 -1.73 14.73 22.48
CA LYS A 46 -2.07 15.84 21.58
C LYS A 46 -3.55 15.93 21.23
N GLY A 47 -4.39 15.02 21.71
CA GLY A 47 -5.81 15.03 21.46
C GLY A 47 -6.22 14.62 20.04
N HIS A 48 -5.33 13.95 19.29
CA HIS A 48 -5.68 13.43 17.96
C HIS A 48 -6.68 12.29 18.02
N VAL A 49 -6.70 11.53 19.12
CA VAL A 49 -7.59 10.39 19.33
C VAL A 49 -7.77 10.14 20.82
N GLU A 50 -8.96 9.75 21.23
CA GLU A 50 -9.18 9.34 22.61
C GLU A 50 -8.64 7.93 22.86
N ARG A 51 -8.14 7.69 24.08
CA ARG A 51 -7.59 6.39 24.49
C ARG A 51 -8.55 5.21 24.22
N ARG A 52 -9.86 5.40 24.40
CA ARG A 52 -10.89 4.37 24.17
C ARG A 52 -11.09 4.01 22.71
N GLU A 53 -10.76 4.93 21.80
CA GLU A 53 -10.93 4.80 20.35
C GLU A 53 -9.75 4.12 19.67
N LEU A 54 -8.60 4.05 20.36
CA LEU A 54 -7.40 3.34 19.86
C LEU A 54 -7.63 1.83 19.82
N ARG A 55 -8.44 1.41 18.83
CA ARG A 55 -8.72 0.01 18.52
C ARG A 55 -8.10 -0.35 17.17
N GLY A 56 -7.65 -1.59 17.06
CA GLY A 56 -7.01 -2.05 15.85
C GLY A 56 -6.59 -3.51 15.90
N SER A 57 -5.56 -3.85 15.15
CA SER A 57 -5.02 -5.21 15.09
C SER A 57 -4.21 -5.57 16.34
N TRP A 58 -3.90 -6.86 16.47
CA TRP A 58 -2.99 -7.36 17.53
C TRP A 58 -1.58 -6.77 17.46
N ALA A 59 -1.18 -6.23 16.30
CA ALA A 59 0.12 -5.60 16.08
C ALA A 59 0.05 -4.06 16.11
N GLY A 60 -1.09 -3.47 16.48
CA GLY A 60 -1.21 -2.02 16.65
C GLY A 60 -1.58 -1.23 15.39
N ALA A 61 -1.93 -1.90 14.29
CA ALA A 61 -2.44 -1.24 13.10
C ALA A 61 -3.88 -0.77 13.32
N MET A 62 -4.24 0.45 12.88
CA MET A 62 -5.42 1.18 13.34
C MET A 62 -6.42 1.51 12.22
N GLY A 63 -7.69 1.43 12.55
CA GLY A 63 -8.80 1.95 11.77
C GLY A 63 -8.98 1.32 10.40
N HIS A 64 -9.70 2.01 9.52
CA HIS A 64 -9.94 1.60 8.13
C HIS A 64 -8.66 1.44 7.30
N THR A 65 -7.64 2.22 7.61
CA THR A 65 -6.37 2.27 6.89
C THR A 65 -5.37 1.22 7.36
N GLN A 66 -5.57 0.63 8.54
CA GLN A 66 -4.57 -0.19 9.24
C GLN A 66 -3.21 0.53 9.36
N PHE A 67 -3.23 1.82 9.59
CA PHE A 67 -2.03 2.60 9.86
C PHE A 67 -1.41 2.26 11.20
N MET A 68 -0.09 2.18 11.22
CA MET A 68 0.66 2.27 12.47
C MET A 68 0.56 3.70 13.03
N PRO A 69 0.73 3.92 14.35
CA PRO A 69 0.70 5.26 14.94
C PRO A 69 1.59 6.29 14.23
N SER A 70 2.80 5.91 13.85
CA SER A 70 3.72 6.78 13.09
C SER A 70 3.19 7.13 11.69
N SER A 71 2.52 6.20 11.02
CA SER A 71 1.88 6.44 9.73
C SER A 71 0.69 7.39 9.87
N TYR A 72 -0.11 7.22 10.92
CA TYR A 72 -1.20 8.14 11.24
C TYR A 72 -0.67 9.57 11.44
N LEU A 73 0.30 9.75 12.34
CA LEU A 73 0.88 11.06 12.63
C LEU A 73 1.38 11.77 11.36
N LYS A 74 1.91 11.01 10.42
CA LYS A 74 2.52 11.56 9.20
C LYS A 74 1.56 11.77 8.04
N TYR A 75 0.53 10.91 7.90
CA TYR A 75 -0.25 10.84 6.68
C TYR A 75 -1.75 11.00 6.86
N ALA A 76 -2.28 10.94 8.09
CA ALA A 76 -3.71 11.14 8.31
C ALA A 76 -4.14 12.55 7.89
N ILE A 77 -5.31 12.63 7.26
CA ILE A 77 -5.91 13.87 6.75
C ILE A 77 -7.35 13.97 7.25
N ASP A 78 -7.70 15.12 7.80
CA ASP A 78 -9.07 15.57 7.95
C ASP A 78 -9.58 16.05 6.59
N HIS A 79 -10.29 15.19 5.89
CA HIS A 79 -10.90 15.51 4.60
C HIS A 79 -12.29 16.10 4.75
N THR A 80 -12.97 15.81 5.86
CA THR A 80 -14.31 16.32 6.16
C THR A 80 -14.28 17.75 6.66
N GLY A 81 -13.15 18.21 7.21
CA GLY A 81 -12.96 19.57 7.73
C GLY A 81 -13.58 19.77 9.11
N ASP A 82 -13.80 18.68 9.88
CA ASP A 82 -14.40 18.74 11.23
C ASP A 82 -13.37 18.96 12.34
N GLY A 83 -12.09 19.03 11.99
CA GLY A 83 -10.97 19.23 12.91
C GLY A 83 -10.28 17.93 13.36
N HIS A 84 -10.72 16.77 12.86
CA HIS A 84 -10.18 15.46 13.20
C HIS A 84 -9.90 14.63 11.96
N ALA A 85 -8.72 14.02 11.90
CA ALA A 85 -8.40 13.03 10.86
C ALA A 85 -8.87 11.63 11.31
N ASP A 86 -10.18 11.39 11.24
CA ASP A 86 -10.81 10.18 11.78
C ASP A 86 -10.71 8.99 10.82
N ILE A 87 -9.69 8.16 11.00
CA ILE A 87 -9.53 6.91 10.23
C ILE A 87 -10.36 5.74 10.79
N TRP A 88 -11.09 5.90 11.90
CA TRP A 88 -11.84 4.82 12.54
C TRP A 88 -13.31 4.81 12.14
N THR A 89 -13.92 5.97 11.97
CA THR A 89 -15.36 6.09 11.68
C THR A 89 -15.65 6.87 10.38
N SER A 90 -14.76 7.77 9.95
CA SER A 90 -14.88 8.51 8.70
C SER A 90 -14.21 7.77 7.53
N THR A 91 -15.02 7.22 6.64
CA THR A 91 -14.53 6.59 5.39
C THR A 91 -13.82 7.62 4.50
N SER A 92 -14.31 8.85 4.45
CA SER A 92 -13.74 9.93 3.66
C SER A 92 -12.31 10.28 4.10
N ASP A 93 -12.09 10.42 5.42
CA ASP A 93 -10.77 10.70 5.97
C ASP A 93 -9.83 9.51 5.78
N ALA A 94 -10.33 8.30 5.96
CA ALA A 94 -9.56 7.08 5.76
C ALA A 94 -9.05 6.94 4.31
N ILE A 95 -9.92 7.18 3.32
CA ILE A 95 -9.55 7.12 1.90
C ILE A 95 -8.57 8.25 1.56
N ALA A 96 -8.84 9.48 2.01
CA ALA A 96 -7.95 10.62 1.81
C ALA A 96 -6.57 10.39 2.46
N SER A 97 -6.54 9.83 3.66
CA SER A 97 -5.29 9.47 4.36
C SER A 97 -4.50 8.41 3.60
N THR A 98 -5.19 7.39 3.06
CA THR A 98 -4.56 6.36 2.21
C THR A 98 -3.97 6.99 0.94
N ALA A 99 -4.71 7.88 0.27
CA ALA A 99 -4.22 8.59 -0.90
C ALA A 99 -2.99 9.47 -0.57
N ASN A 100 -3.03 10.16 0.57
CA ASN A 100 -1.90 10.96 1.05
C ASN A 100 -0.66 10.11 1.37
N TYR A 101 -0.85 8.92 1.94
CA TYR A 101 0.23 7.95 2.16
C TYR A 101 0.90 7.57 0.83
N LEU A 102 0.11 7.15 -0.17
CA LEU A 102 0.64 6.76 -1.48
C LEU A 102 1.35 7.95 -2.16
N LYS A 103 0.75 9.15 -2.12
CA LYS A 103 1.37 10.39 -2.61
C LYS A 103 2.69 10.69 -1.90
N GLY A 104 2.75 10.54 -0.58
CA GLY A 104 3.94 10.76 0.23
C GLY A 104 5.09 9.80 -0.10
N TYR A 105 4.78 8.63 -0.65
CA TYR A 105 5.76 7.65 -1.14
C TYR A 105 6.03 7.75 -2.65
N GLY A 106 5.52 8.77 -3.34
CA GLY A 106 5.88 9.09 -4.72
C GLY A 106 4.95 8.48 -5.78
N TRP A 107 3.65 8.24 -5.41
CA TRP A 107 2.66 7.85 -6.42
C TRP A 107 2.63 8.85 -7.57
N THR A 108 2.79 8.35 -8.78
CA THR A 108 2.76 9.15 -10.00
C THR A 108 1.39 9.02 -10.67
N PRO A 109 0.56 10.08 -10.69
CA PRO A 109 -0.73 10.07 -11.37
C PRO A 109 -0.59 9.73 -12.87
N GLY A 110 -1.50 8.92 -13.39
CA GLY A 110 -1.50 8.51 -14.80
C GLY A 110 -0.48 7.42 -15.17
N LEU A 111 0.46 7.08 -14.30
CA LEU A 111 1.31 5.91 -14.49
C LEU A 111 0.58 4.67 -13.95
N PRO A 112 0.32 3.63 -14.78
CA PRO A 112 -0.27 2.39 -14.28
C PRO A 112 0.67 1.74 -13.25
N TRP A 113 0.13 1.04 -12.25
CA TRP A 113 0.92 0.28 -11.28
C TRP A 113 1.60 -0.93 -11.92
N GLY A 114 0.93 -1.54 -12.90
CA GLY A 114 1.38 -2.70 -13.65
C GLY A 114 0.59 -2.86 -14.94
N ILE A 115 1.14 -3.60 -15.87
CA ILE A 115 0.54 -3.88 -17.19
C ILE A 115 0.74 -5.36 -17.48
N GLU A 116 -0.34 -6.11 -17.69
CA GLU A 116 -0.24 -7.49 -18.16
C GLU A 116 0.26 -7.51 -19.61
N VAL A 117 1.25 -8.39 -19.87
CA VAL A 117 1.92 -8.43 -21.16
C VAL A 117 2.08 -9.86 -21.67
N VAL A 118 2.20 -9.96 -22.98
CA VAL A 118 2.65 -11.16 -23.69
C VAL A 118 4.13 -10.96 -24.03
N VAL A 119 4.95 -11.90 -23.62
CA VAL A 119 6.39 -11.95 -23.88
C VAL A 119 6.62 -12.92 -25.05
N PRO A 120 7.36 -12.53 -26.10
CA PRO A 120 7.56 -13.40 -27.27
C PRO A 120 8.47 -14.60 -26.94
N ASP A 121 8.35 -15.65 -27.73
CA ASP A 121 9.27 -16.78 -27.69
C ASP A 121 10.72 -16.31 -27.96
N GLY A 122 11.65 -16.86 -27.19
CA GLY A 122 13.08 -16.50 -27.32
C GLY A 122 13.45 -15.13 -26.73
N PHE A 123 12.56 -14.53 -25.92
CA PHE A 123 12.85 -13.27 -25.24
C PHE A 123 14.09 -13.39 -24.34
N ASP A 124 14.96 -12.38 -24.39
CA ASP A 124 16.12 -12.29 -23.49
C ASP A 124 15.68 -11.82 -22.08
N HIS A 125 15.59 -12.74 -21.16
CA HIS A 125 15.21 -12.47 -19.77
C HIS A 125 16.22 -11.66 -18.96
N ASN A 126 17.43 -11.37 -19.49
CA ASN A 126 18.33 -10.39 -18.90
C ASN A 126 17.76 -8.97 -19.02
N LEU A 127 16.85 -8.74 -19.97
CA LEU A 127 16.07 -7.50 -20.11
C LEU A 127 14.90 -7.48 -19.12
N TYR A 128 15.19 -7.61 -17.81
CA TYR A 128 14.15 -7.63 -16.79
C TYR A 128 13.76 -6.24 -16.28
N ARG A 129 14.60 -5.21 -16.47
CA ARG A 129 14.31 -3.80 -16.13
C ARG A 129 14.78 -2.92 -17.25
N ALA A 130 13.85 -2.19 -17.86
CA ALA A 130 14.15 -1.34 -19.03
C ALA A 130 13.03 -0.32 -19.26
N SER A 131 13.25 0.56 -20.23
CA SER A 131 12.21 1.46 -20.72
C SER A 131 11.09 0.69 -21.43
N PHE A 132 9.88 1.26 -21.45
CA PHE A 132 8.79 0.70 -22.25
C PHE A 132 9.15 0.59 -23.74
N SER A 133 9.97 1.52 -24.26
CA SER A 133 10.45 1.46 -25.63
C SER A 133 11.34 0.24 -25.88
N SER A 134 12.23 -0.09 -24.95
CA SER A 134 13.09 -1.27 -25.03
C SER A 134 12.28 -2.57 -25.01
N PHE A 135 11.29 -2.68 -24.11
CA PHE A 135 10.38 -3.82 -24.08
C PHE A 135 9.61 -3.98 -25.39
N ARG A 136 9.10 -2.86 -25.93
CA ARG A 136 8.39 -2.86 -27.22
C ARG A 136 9.31 -3.32 -28.38
N SER A 137 10.53 -2.82 -28.41
CA SER A 137 11.52 -3.23 -29.43
C SER A 137 11.90 -4.71 -29.30
N ALA A 138 11.86 -5.26 -28.08
CA ALA A 138 12.06 -6.68 -27.81
C ALA A 138 10.80 -7.54 -28.07
N GLY A 139 9.73 -6.96 -28.62
CA GLY A 139 8.51 -7.67 -29.00
C GLY A 139 7.48 -7.87 -27.89
N VAL A 140 7.70 -7.32 -26.69
CA VAL A 140 6.73 -7.37 -25.61
C VAL A 140 5.50 -6.52 -25.96
N ARG A 141 4.30 -7.04 -25.75
CA ARG A 141 3.04 -6.39 -26.08
C ARG A 141 2.08 -6.48 -24.88
N ARG A 142 1.15 -5.54 -24.78
CA ARG A 142 0.07 -5.65 -23.80
C ARG A 142 -0.82 -6.86 -24.11
N ALA A 143 -1.27 -7.56 -23.09
CA ALA A 143 -2.13 -8.71 -23.24
C ALA A 143 -3.54 -8.33 -23.77
N ASP A 144 -4.02 -7.11 -23.51
CA ASP A 144 -5.27 -6.56 -23.97
C ASP A 144 -5.24 -5.98 -25.42
N GLY A 145 -4.09 -6.07 -26.08
CA GLY A 145 -3.87 -5.53 -27.43
C GLY A 145 -3.63 -4.03 -27.51
N GLY A 146 -3.66 -3.31 -26.39
CA GLY A 146 -3.36 -1.89 -26.32
C GLY A 146 -1.87 -1.58 -26.53
N SER A 147 -1.52 -0.29 -26.51
CA SER A 147 -0.12 0.17 -26.60
C SER A 147 0.53 0.26 -25.22
N LEU A 148 1.80 -0.12 -25.13
CA LEU A 148 2.63 0.21 -23.95
C LEU A 148 2.82 1.74 -23.87
N PRO A 149 2.99 2.30 -22.65
CA PRO A 149 3.29 3.72 -22.48
C PRO A 149 4.45 4.19 -23.36
N SER A 150 4.38 5.44 -23.84
CA SER A 150 5.41 5.99 -24.74
C SER A 150 6.74 6.24 -24.04
N SER A 151 6.73 6.48 -22.73
CA SER A 151 7.90 6.79 -21.91
C SER A 151 7.80 6.13 -20.53
N GLY A 152 8.91 6.12 -19.81
CA GLY A 152 9.02 5.52 -18.49
C GLY A 152 9.72 4.17 -18.52
N GLU A 153 9.92 3.64 -17.33
CA GLU A 153 10.58 2.36 -17.08
C GLU A 153 9.64 1.38 -16.39
N ALA A 154 9.90 0.10 -16.59
CA ALA A 154 9.21 -0.97 -15.93
C ALA A 154 10.14 -2.14 -15.60
N ARG A 155 9.67 -3.02 -14.77
CA ARG A 155 10.30 -4.26 -14.42
C ARG A 155 9.42 -5.43 -14.86
N LEU A 156 9.98 -6.36 -15.64
CA LEU A 156 9.28 -7.59 -16.01
C LEU A 156 9.17 -8.51 -14.77
N PHE A 157 7.99 -9.04 -14.56
CA PHE A 157 7.68 -9.87 -13.39
C PHE A 157 6.74 -11.01 -13.77
N TYR A 158 7.01 -12.19 -13.23
CA TYR A 158 6.23 -13.40 -13.42
C TYR A 158 5.69 -13.90 -12.07
N PRO A 159 4.48 -13.53 -11.68
CA PRO A 159 3.93 -13.89 -10.36
C PRO A 159 3.79 -15.39 -10.10
N ALA A 160 3.62 -16.18 -11.17
CA ALA A 160 3.48 -17.63 -11.11
C ALA A 160 4.59 -18.38 -11.90
N GLY A 161 5.75 -17.72 -12.11
CA GLY A 161 6.84 -18.27 -12.93
C GLY A 161 6.63 -18.04 -14.42
N HIS A 162 7.65 -18.42 -15.22
CA HIS A 162 7.74 -18.08 -16.66
C HIS A 162 6.63 -18.69 -17.54
N THR A 163 5.90 -19.69 -17.05
CA THR A 163 4.76 -20.30 -17.74
C THR A 163 3.43 -19.64 -17.43
N GLY A 164 3.42 -18.72 -16.46
CA GLY A 164 2.25 -17.96 -16.04
C GLY A 164 2.15 -16.59 -16.71
N PRO A 165 1.21 -15.75 -16.26
CA PRO A 165 1.08 -14.39 -16.75
C PRO A 165 2.34 -13.57 -16.48
N ALA A 166 2.67 -12.68 -17.43
CA ALA A 166 3.77 -11.74 -17.30
C ALA A 166 3.24 -10.32 -17.07
N MET A 167 3.93 -9.55 -16.24
CA MET A 167 3.58 -8.18 -15.89
C MET A 167 4.78 -7.25 -16.11
N LEU A 168 4.53 -6.07 -16.63
CA LEU A 168 5.45 -4.93 -16.51
C LEU A 168 5.03 -4.09 -15.31
N LEU A 169 5.80 -4.14 -14.23
CA LEU A 169 5.56 -3.40 -12.99
C LEU A 169 6.28 -2.06 -13.02
N THR A 170 5.61 -0.99 -12.63
CA THR A 170 6.15 0.37 -12.62
C THR A 170 6.57 0.82 -11.22
N ALA A 171 7.04 2.06 -11.09
CA ALA A 171 7.33 2.68 -9.80
C ALA A 171 6.10 2.72 -8.87
N ASN A 172 4.88 2.84 -9.41
CA ASN A 172 3.66 2.83 -8.60
C ASN A 172 3.41 1.48 -7.90
N PHE A 173 3.86 0.36 -8.49
CA PHE A 173 3.85 -0.92 -7.79
C PHE A 173 4.73 -0.90 -6.54
N ASP A 174 5.92 -0.31 -6.64
CA ASP A 174 6.83 -0.19 -5.52
C ASP A 174 6.29 0.77 -4.44
N VAL A 175 5.46 1.77 -4.82
CA VAL A 175 4.72 2.62 -3.88
C VAL A 175 3.67 1.82 -3.12
N ILE A 176 2.89 0.96 -3.79
CA ILE A 176 1.93 0.07 -3.10
C ILE A 176 2.68 -0.82 -2.09
N LYS A 177 3.86 -1.32 -2.45
CA LYS A 177 4.70 -2.12 -1.55
C LYS A 177 5.21 -1.38 -0.31
N LYS A 178 5.14 -0.06 -0.25
CA LYS A 178 5.40 0.70 0.99
C LYS A 178 4.33 0.47 2.05
N TYR A 179 3.11 0.18 1.61
CA TYR A 179 2.03 -0.20 2.52
C TYR A 179 2.22 -1.61 3.08
N ASN A 180 2.51 -2.56 2.21
CA ASN A 180 2.85 -3.94 2.57
C ASN A 180 3.86 -4.50 1.57
N SER A 181 5.00 -5.00 2.05
CA SER A 181 6.14 -5.42 1.22
C SER A 181 5.89 -6.67 0.35
N SER A 182 4.76 -7.36 0.53
CA SER A 182 4.39 -8.55 -0.24
C SER A 182 4.04 -8.20 -1.69
N ASP A 183 4.66 -8.88 -2.67
CA ASP A 183 4.30 -8.75 -4.08
C ASP A 183 2.85 -9.21 -4.33
N ALA A 184 2.41 -10.28 -3.68
CA ALA A 184 1.03 -10.78 -3.79
C ALA A 184 0.00 -9.76 -3.29
N TYR A 185 0.32 -9.06 -2.19
CA TYR A 185 -0.51 -7.96 -1.69
C TYR A 185 -0.60 -6.82 -2.72
N ALA A 186 0.54 -6.37 -3.23
CA ALA A 186 0.57 -5.25 -4.17
C ALA A 186 -0.15 -5.57 -5.48
N LEU A 187 -0.01 -6.81 -6.00
CA LEU A 187 -0.79 -7.29 -7.14
C LEU A 187 -2.29 -7.28 -6.86
N ALA A 188 -2.70 -7.81 -5.70
CA ALA A 188 -4.12 -7.86 -5.33
C ALA A 188 -4.72 -6.46 -5.18
N VAL A 189 -3.99 -5.51 -4.54
CA VAL A 189 -4.40 -4.10 -4.42
C VAL A 189 -4.55 -3.45 -5.80
N GLY A 190 -3.55 -3.63 -6.68
CA GLY A 190 -3.60 -3.07 -8.03
C GLY A 190 -4.77 -3.61 -8.83
N HIS A 191 -4.94 -4.93 -8.90
CA HIS A 191 -6.06 -5.55 -9.61
C HIS A 191 -7.43 -5.20 -9.03
N LEU A 192 -7.55 -5.08 -7.71
CA LEU A 192 -8.79 -4.63 -7.08
C LEU A 192 -9.09 -3.18 -7.45
N GLY A 193 -8.07 -2.32 -7.44
CA GLY A 193 -8.19 -0.92 -7.85
C GLY A 193 -8.70 -0.78 -9.29
N ASP A 194 -8.12 -1.52 -10.24
CA ASP A 194 -8.51 -1.50 -11.66
C ASP A 194 -9.96 -1.96 -11.90
N ARG A 195 -10.58 -2.66 -10.96
CA ARG A 195 -11.98 -3.17 -11.08
C ARG A 195 -13.02 -2.30 -10.41
N ILE A 196 -12.61 -1.28 -9.68
CA ILE A 196 -13.51 -0.34 -8.98
C ILE A 196 -13.79 0.89 -9.86
N VAL A 197 -12.97 1.14 -10.86
CA VAL A 197 -13.05 2.28 -11.80
C VAL A 197 -13.96 1.97 -12.98
#